data_7595ddbd41166214e37280eb719cec6f
#
_entry.id   7595ddbd41166214e37280eb719cec6f
#
_cell.length_a   1.000
_cell.length_b   1.000
_cell.length_c   1.000
_cell.angle_alpha   90.00
_cell.angle_beta   90.00
_cell.angle_gamma   90.00
#
_symmetry.space_group_name_H-M   'P 1'
#
loop_
_entity.id
_entity.type
_entity.pdbx_description
1 polymer ?
#
loop_
_entity_poly.entity_id
_entity_poly.type
_entity_poly.pdbx_seq_one_letter_code
_entity_poly.pdbx_strand_id
1 'polypeptide(L)'
;MENNFSIIISTCDKFSDLWDAHILLLNQNWADRNVETFLVTDKHTDRTFENVTVVAAGEGTEITERLRAVMPLIKTEYVLFTLDDYFLTERISTQAVNEDIQIMEKHQIDYLRLFVMTMKSLRNRKAEELEPGIFLLDNHAGDYIVSLYAGIWRKDFMD
;
A
#
# COMPACT_ATOMS: atom_id res chain seq x y z
N MET A 1 5.56 1.76 20.35
CA MET A 1 6.40 2.28 19.25
C MET A 1 5.53 3.20 18.42
N GLU A 2 6.04 4.32 17.96
CA GLU A 2 5.35 5.18 17.02
C GLU A 2 5.29 4.46 15.68
N ASN A 3 4.13 4.47 15.02
CA ASN A 3 3.98 3.77 13.74
C ASN A 3 4.78 4.52 12.67
N ASN A 4 5.69 3.84 12.01
CA ASN A 4 6.59 4.43 11.01
C ASN A 4 6.09 4.22 9.56
N PHE A 5 4.78 4.17 9.37
CA PHE A 5 4.18 4.06 8.05
C PHE A 5 2.92 4.89 7.91
N SER A 6 2.64 5.28 6.67
CA SER A 6 1.39 5.92 6.24
C SER A 6 0.71 5.04 5.17
N ILE A 7 -0.57 5.25 4.93
CA ILE A 7 -1.34 4.50 3.93
C ILE A 7 -1.68 5.43 2.77
N ILE A 8 -1.45 4.96 1.54
CA ILE A 8 -1.91 5.60 0.31
C ILE A 8 -2.91 4.69 -0.39
N ILE A 9 -4.12 5.19 -0.58
CA ILE A 9 -5.16 4.59 -1.42
C ILE A 9 -5.18 5.40 -2.72
N SER A 10 -4.62 4.87 -3.80
CA SER A 10 -4.62 5.55 -5.10
C SER A 10 -5.89 5.22 -5.88
N THR A 11 -6.57 6.27 -6.33
CA THR A 11 -7.85 6.19 -7.05
C THR A 11 -7.94 7.28 -8.11
N CYS A 12 -9.08 7.40 -8.78
CA CYS A 12 -9.46 8.55 -9.59
C CYS A 12 -10.98 8.77 -9.49
N ASP A 13 -11.45 9.95 -9.87
CA ASP A 13 -12.85 10.36 -9.81
C ASP A 13 -13.80 9.36 -10.50
N LYS A 14 -13.34 8.74 -11.58
CA LYS A 14 -14.10 7.72 -12.33
C LYS A 14 -14.55 6.52 -11.47
N PHE A 15 -13.80 6.20 -10.41
CA PHE A 15 -14.06 5.10 -9.47
C PHE A 15 -14.55 5.59 -8.10
N SER A 16 -15.08 6.80 -8.03
CA SER A 16 -15.55 7.42 -6.78
C SER A 16 -16.73 6.68 -6.13
N ASP A 17 -17.42 5.82 -6.85
CA ASP A 17 -18.44 4.91 -6.36
C ASP A 17 -17.90 3.80 -5.45
N LEU A 18 -16.60 3.46 -5.57
CA LEU A 18 -15.94 2.46 -4.73
C LEU A 18 -15.48 3.01 -3.37
N TRP A 19 -15.29 4.32 -3.23
CA TRP A 19 -14.62 4.93 -2.08
C TRP A 19 -15.31 4.67 -0.74
N ASP A 20 -16.65 4.79 -0.70
CA ASP A 20 -17.41 4.55 0.55
C ASP A 20 -17.25 3.10 1.02
N ALA A 21 -17.37 2.15 0.10
CA ALA A 21 -17.22 0.73 0.41
C ALA A 21 -15.78 0.41 0.85
N HIS A 22 -14.78 0.95 0.16
CA HIS A 22 -13.38 0.75 0.48
C HIS A 22 -13.06 1.25 1.89
N ILE A 23 -13.44 2.50 2.20
CA ILE A 23 -13.11 3.13 3.48
C ILE A 23 -13.93 2.51 4.62
N LEU A 24 -15.19 2.15 4.38
CA LEU A 24 -16.00 1.42 5.35
C LEU A 24 -15.33 0.11 5.75
N LEU A 25 -14.93 -0.71 4.78
CA LEU A 25 -14.28 -2.00 5.03
C LEU A 25 -12.89 -1.82 5.69
N LEU A 26 -12.14 -0.80 5.28
CA LEU A 26 -10.87 -0.45 5.90
C LEU A 26 -11.05 -0.12 7.39
N ASN A 27 -12.02 0.73 7.74
CA ASN A 27 -12.30 1.11 9.12
C ASN A 27 -12.86 -0.06 9.96
N GLN A 28 -13.70 -0.92 9.38
CA GLN A 28 -14.25 -2.09 10.07
C GLN A 28 -13.23 -3.19 10.33
N ASN A 29 -12.34 -3.42 9.38
CA ASN A 29 -11.40 -4.54 9.42
C ASN A 29 -10.02 -4.15 9.97
N TRP A 30 -9.77 -2.85 10.17
CA TRP A 30 -8.54 -2.34 10.79
C TRP A 30 -8.86 -1.35 11.92
N ALA A 31 -9.45 -1.86 12.99
CA ALA A 31 -9.99 -1.05 14.08
C ALA A 31 -8.92 -0.31 14.91
N ASP A 32 -7.70 -0.84 14.99
CA ASP A 32 -6.56 -0.22 15.69
C ASP A 32 -5.68 0.64 14.78
N ARG A 33 -6.15 0.98 13.58
CA ARG A 33 -5.45 1.85 12.64
C ARG A 33 -5.39 3.29 13.15
N ASN A 34 -4.22 3.72 13.59
CA ASN A 34 -3.95 5.10 14.00
C ASN A 34 -2.77 5.70 13.22
N VAL A 35 -2.75 5.50 11.93
CA VAL A 35 -1.74 6.01 10.98
C VAL A 35 -2.36 6.95 9.98
N GLU A 36 -1.57 7.91 9.48
CA GLU A 36 -2.03 8.81 8.42
C GLU A 36 -2.45 8.00 7.20
N THR A 37 -3.66 8.25 6.72
CA THR A 37 -4.23 7.57 5.56
C THR A 37 -4.67 8.61 4.53
N PHE A 38 -4.22 8.46 3.31
CA PHE A 38 -4.49 9.36 2.19
C PHE A 38 -5.28 8.63 1.10
N LEU A 39 -6.41 9.22 0.70
CA LEU A 39 -7.11 8.87 -0.54
C LEU A 39 -6.67 9.84 -1.61
N VAL A 40 -5.93 9.38 -2.61
CA VAL A 40 -5.33 10.25 -3.63
C VAL A 40 -6.05 10.07 -4.94
N THR A 41 -6.72 11.15 -5.38
CA THR A 41 -7.53 11.19 -6.60
C THR A 41 -7.03 12.24 -7.59
N ASP A 42 -7.53 12.20 -8.81
CA ASP A 42 -7.23 13.19 -9.86
C ASP A 42 -8.06 14.46 -9.70
N LYS A 43 -9.35 14.38 -9.36
CA LYS A 43 -10.23 15.55 -9.27
C LYS A 43 -10.48 16.00 -7.84
N HIS A 44 -10.70 17.29 -7.69
CA HIS A 44 -11.20 17.86 -6.45
C HIS A 44 -12.57 17.27 -6.09
N THR A 45 -12.79 17.02 -4.81
CA THR A 45 -14.06 16.54 -4.26
C THR A 45 -14.29 17.16 -2.89
N ASP A 46 -15.55 17.44 -2.56
CA ASP A 46 -15.97 17.88 -1.23
C ASP A 46 -16.28 16.71 -0.27
N ARG A 47 -16.08 15.47 -0.74
CA ARG A 47 -16.30 14.27 0.08
C ARG A 47 -15.24 14.18 1.18
N THR A 48 -15.69 13.84 2.37
CA THR A 48 -14.85 13.63 3.55
C THR A 48 -15.08 12.25 4.12
N PHE A 49 -14.04 11.65 4.67
CA PHE A 49 -14.09 10.31 5.24
C PHE A 49 -13.43 10.30 6.61
N GLU A 50 -13.95 9.48 7.49
CA GLU A 50 -13.39 9.32 8.83
C GLU A 50 -11.98 8.73 8.77
N ASN A 51 -11.03 9.40 9.45
CA ASN A 51 -9.61 8.99 9.52
C ASN A 51 -8.89 8.87 8.16
N VAL A 52 -9.34 9.64 7.14
CA VAL A 52 -8.73 9.66 5.81
C VAL A 52 -8.64 11.09 5.30
N THR A 53 -7.48 11.48 4.82
CA THR A 53 -7.25 12.76 4.14
C THR A 53 -7.37 12.57 2.64
N VAL A 54 -8.25 13.33 1.99
CA VAL A 54 -8.39 13.32 0.53
C VAL A 54 -7.42 14.31 -0.10
N VAL A 55 -6.64 13.84 -1.08
CA VAL A 55 -5.66 14.64 -1.83
C VAL A 55 -6.02 14.59 -3.31
N ALA A 56 -6.31 15.76 -3.90
CA ALA A 56 -6.54 15.88 -5.35
C ALA A 56 -5.24 16.31 -6.06
N ALA A 57 -4.75 15.47 -6.94
CA ALA A 57 -3.48 15.69 -7.66
C ALA A 57 -3.63 16.58 -8.91
N GLY A 58 -4.85 16.71 -9.43
CA GLY A 58 -5.18 17.46 -10.64
C GLY A 58 -5.87 16.58 -11.68
N GLU A 59 -6.78 17.19 -12.46
CA GLU A 59 -7.57 16.46 -13.45
C GLU A 59 -6.68 15.81 -14.52
N GLY A 60 -6.98 14.54 -14.82
CA GLY A 60 -6.27 13.76 -15.84
C GLY A 60 -4.90 13.23 -15.42
N THR A 61 -4.53 13.37 -14.14
CA THR A 61 -3.27 12.83 -13.63
C THR A 61 -3.26 11.30 -13.60
N GLU A 62 -2.12 10.74 -14.03
CA GLU A 62 -1.85 9.31 -13.93
C GLU A 62 -1.40 8.92 -12.51
N ILE A 63 -1.29 7.63 -12.25
CA ILE A 63 -0.96 7.10 -10.91
C ILE A 63 0.36 7.64 -10.36
N THR A 64 1.38 7.80 -11.19
CA THR A 64 2.68 8.33 -10.78
C THR A 64 2.61 9.81 -10.40
N GLU A 65 1.80 10.60 -11.08
CA GLU A 65 1.59 12.01 -10.76
C GLU A 65 0.80 12.16 -9.47
N ARG A 66 -0.21 11.29 -9.24
CA ARG A 66 -0.93 11.22 -7.98
C ARG A 66 -0.02 10.87 -6.81
N LEU A 67 0.88 9.90 -6.98
CA LEU A 67 1.88 9.57 -5.97
C LEU A 67 2.78 10.78 -5.68
N ARG A 68 3.33 11.45 -6.69
CA ARG A 68 4.15 12.66 -6.50
C ARG A 68 3.42 13.77 -5.77
N ALA A 69 2.10 13.89 -5.94
CA ALA A 69 1.31 14.90 -5.23
C ALA A 69 1.19 14.63 -3.72
N VAL A 70 1.15 13.36 -3.30
CA VAL A 70 0.98 12.99 -1.90
C VAL A 70 2.32 12.79 -1.17
N MET A 71 3.39 12.38 -1.85
CA MET A 71 4.69 12.08 -1.23
C MET A 71 5.24 13.19 -0.31
N PRO A 72 5.13 14.50 -0.63
CA PRO A 72 5.56 15.57 0.28
C PRO A 72 4.80 15.63 1.61
N LEU A 73 3.60 15.05 1.68
CA LEU A 73 2.79 15.00 2.90
C LEU A 73 3.18 13.83 3.80
N ILE A 74 3.80 12.79 3.25
CA ILE A 74 4.23 11.59 3.98
C ILE A 74 5.47 11.89 4.81
N LYS A 75 5.36 11.69 6.13
CA LYS A 75 6.46 11.94 7.10
C LYS A 75 7.11 10.66 7.61
N THR A 76 6.52 9.51 7.32
CA THR A 76 7.00 8.19 7.73
C THR A 76 7.99 7.61 6.72
N GLU A 77 8.81 6.64 7.16
CA GLU A 77 9.80 5.97 6.28
C GLU A 77 9.17 4.94 5.35
N TYR A 78 7.99 4.41 5.74
CA TYR A 78 7.30 3.38 4.96
C TYR A 78 5.94 3.88 4.49
N VAL A 79 5.49 3.31 3.38
CA VAL A 79 4.19 3.56 2.78
C VAL A 79 3.51 2.22 2.49
N LEU A 80 2.35 1.99 3.06
CA LEU A 80 1.46 0.92 2.61
C LEU A 80 0.63 1.48 1.45
N PHE A 81 0.92 1.03 0.24
CA PHE A 81 0.23 1.44 -0.97
C PHE A 81 -0.85 0.41 -1.35
N THR A 82 -2.03 0.91 -1.74
CA THR A 82 -3.13 0.09 -2.26
C THR A 82 -3.94 0.86 -3.31
N LEU A 83 -4.77 0.16 -4.07
CA LEU A 83 -5.75 0.75 -4.98
C LEU A 83 -7.16 0.67 -4.38
N ASP A 84 -8.08 1.46 -4.90
CA ASP A 84 -9.47 1.58 -4.48
C ASP A 84 -10.33 0.31 -4.66
N ASP A 85 -9.91 -0.59 -5.54
CA ASP A 85 -10.55 -1.87 -5.81
C ASP A 85 -9.99 -3.06 -4.96
N TYR A 86 -8.96 -2.83 -4.14
CA TYR A 86 -8.45 -3.82 -3.19
C TYR A 86 -9.12 -3.65 -1.82
N PHE A 87 -10.30 -4.21 -1.67
CA PHE A 87 -11.05 -4.16 -0.42
C PHE A 87 -10.41 -5.02 0.67
N LEU A 88 -10.25 -4.46 1.85
CA LEU A 88 -9.84 -5.21 3.03
C LEU A 88 -11.01 -6.02 3.55
N THR A 89 -11.05 -7.32 3.27
CA THR A 89 -12.17 -8.20 3.61
C THR A 89 -11.99 -8.98 4.91
N GLU A 90 -10.76 -9.02 5.45
CA GLU A 90 -10.41 -9.70 6.68
C GLU A 90 -9.80 -8.73 7.69
N ARG A 91 -9.88 -9.08 8.98
CA ARG A 91 -9.31 -8.26 10.04
C ARG A 91 -7.79 -8.32 10.02
N ILE A 92 -7.19 -7.15 10.10
CA ILE A 92 -5.74 -6.98 10.32
C ILE A 92 -5.49 -6.09 11.54
N SER A 93 -4.26 -6.05 12.01
CA SER A 93 -3.81 -5.17 13.08
C SER A 93 -2.64 -4.31 12.64
N THR A 94 -2.50 -3.13 13.23
CA THR A 94 -1.32 -2.27 13.05
C THR A 94 -0.03 -2.99 13.45
N GLN A 95 -0.10 -3.88 14.44
CA GLN A 95 1.04 -4.70 14.85
C GLN A 95 1.53 -5.62 13.72
N ALA A 96 0.63 -6.28 12.99
CA ALA A 96 1.02 -7.16 11.88
C ALA A 96 1.80 -6.40 10.79
N VAL A 97 1.36 -5.19 10.45
CA VAL A 97 2.08 -4.35 9.48
C VAL A 97 3.45 -3.91 10.02
N ASN A 98 3.54 -3.59 11.31
CA ASN A 98 4.83 -3.24 11.92
C ASN A 98 5.80 -4.46 11.96
N GLU A 99 5.29 -5.68 12.14
CA GLU A 99 6.09 -6.91 12.06
C GLU A 99 6.64 -7.12 10.65
N ASP A 100 5.83 -6.89 9.61
CA ASP A 100 6.27 -6.92 8.22
C ASP A 100 7.36 -5.87 7.94
N ILE A 101 7.21 -4.65 8.47
CA ILE A 101 8.22 -3.58 8.35
C ILE A 101 9.52 -3.99 9.06
N GLN A 102 9.48 -4.60 10.24
CA GLN A 102 10.67 -5.11 10.93
C GLN A 102 11.41 -6.17 10.09
N ILE A 103 10.69 -7.02 9.37
CA ILE A 103 11.28 -7.98 8.44
C ILE A 103 11.95 -7.26 7.26
N MET A 104 11.30 -6.22 6.72
CA MET A 104 11.89 -5.39 5.67
C MET A 104 13.19 -4.72 6.15
N GLU A 105 13.22 -4.16 7.35
CA GLU A 105 14.42 -3.57 7.96
C GLU A 105 15.54 -4.60 8.16
N LYS A 106 15.20 -5.74 8.76
CA LYS A 106 16.15 -6.84 9.03
C LYS A 106 16.84 -7.35 7.76
N HIS A 107 16.10 -7.47 6.68
CA HIS A 107 16.57 -8.02 5.41
C HIS A 107 16.92 -6.97 4.36
N GLN A 108 16.85 -5.67 4.70
CA GLN A 108 17.11 -4.53 3.81
C GLN A 108 16.26 -4.56 2.53
N ILE A 109 14.95 -4.83 2.70
CA ILE A 109 13.97 -4.91 1.62
C ILE A 109 13.33 -3.55 1.39
N ASP A 110 13.29 -3.09 0.14
CA ASP A 110 12.69 -1.83 -0.24
C ASP A 110 11.20 -1.93 -0.59
N TYR A 111 10.75 -3.13 -0.97
CA TYR A 111 9.36 -3.41 -1.35
C TYR A 111 8.92 -4.79 -0.89
N LEU A 112 7.84 -4.86 -0.12
CA LEU A 112 7.17 -6.09 0.30
C LEU A 112 5.75 -6.13 -0.27
N ARG A 113 5.49 -7.10 -1.12
CA ARG A 113 4.18 -7.33 -1.71
C ARG A 113 3.29 -8.11 -0.75
N LEU A 114 2.12 -7.58 -0.41
CA LEU A 114 1.14 -8.17 0.50
C LEU A 114 0.13 -9.09 -0.22
N PHE A 115 0.54 -9.74 -1.27
CA PHE A 115 -0.30 -10.63 -2.06
C PHE A 115 0.22 -12.06 -2.03
N VAL A 116 -0.65 -13.00 -1.69
CA VAL A 116 -0.29 -14.42 -1.63
C VAL A 116 0.02 -14.97 -3.02
N MET A 117 1.23 -15.47 -3.20
CA MET A 117 1.65 -16.13 -4.43
C MET A 117 1.50 -17.65 -4.31
N THR A 118 1.11 -18.32 -5.39
CA THR A 118 1.06 -19.78 -5.41
C THR A 118 2.47 -20.37 -5.38
N MET A 119 2.64 -21.54 -4.78
CA MET A 119 3.93 -22.26 -4.77
C MET A 119 4.50 -22.50 -6.18
N LYS A 120 3.63 -22.70 -7.18
CA LYS A 120 4.06 -22.79 -8.59
C LYS A 120 4.67 -21.48 -9.08
N SER A 121 4.06 -20.35 -8.76
CA SER A 121 4.56 -19.03 -9.13
C SER A 121 5.88 -18.71 -8.44
N LEU A 122 6.02 -19.03 -7.16
CA LEU A 122 7.26 -18.85 -6.39
C LEU A 122 8.41 -19.65 -6.99
N ARG A 123 8.19 -20.95 -7.33
CA ARG A 123 9.20 -21.79 -7.97
C ARG A 123 9.64 -21.27 -9.34
N ASN A 124 8.69 -20.81 -10.15
CA ASN A 124 9.00 -20.23 -11.47
C ASN A 124 9.84 -18.95 -11.37
N ARG A 125 9.73 -18.22 -10.25
CA ARG A 125 10.47 -16.99 -9.96
C ARG A 125 11.73 -17.24 -9.13
N LYS A 126 12.13 -18.49 -8.93
CA LYS A 126 13.30 -18.88 -8.12
C LYS A 126 13.29 -18.19 -6.74
N ALA A 127 12.12 -18.15 -6.12
CA ALA A 127 11.94 -17.50 -4.83
C ALA A 127 12.67 -18.26 -3.72
N GLU A 128 13.36 -17.54 -2.85
CA GLU A 128 14.00 -18.03 -1.63
C GLU A 128 13.17 -17.62 -0.42
N GLU A 129 12.88 -18.56 0.48
CA GLU A 129 12.16 -18.23 1.72
C GLU A 129 13.12 -17.59 2.72
N LEU A 130 12.83 -16.33 3.10
CA LEU A 130 13.62 -15.56 4.06
C LEU A 130 13.12 -15.75 5.50
N GLU A 131 11.81 -15.75 5.66
CA GLU A 131 11.08 -15.94 6.92
C GLU A 131 9.85 -16.81 6.61
N PRO A 132 9.20 -17.44 7.60
CA PRO A 132 8.02 -18.26 7.34
C PRO A 132 6.95 -17.51 6.55
N GLY A 133 6.71 -17.92 5.31
CA GLY A 133 5.73 -17.33 4.41
C GLY A 133 6.20 -16.08 3.65
N ILE A 134 7.42 -15.59 3.87
CA ILE A 134 8.00 -14.42 3.18
C ILE A 134 9.13 -14.88 2.24
N PHE A 135 8.98 -14.54 0.98
CA PHE A 135 9.86 -15.01 -0.08
C PHE A 135 10.55 -13.85 -0.80
N LEU A 136 11.86 -13.93 -0.92
CA LEU A 136 12.65 -13.07 -1.80
C LEU A 136 12.53 -13.58 -3.24
N LEU A 137 12.11 -12.71 -4.16
CA LEU A 137 12.08 -13.02 -5.58
C LEU A 137 13.44 -12.67 -6.22
N ASP A 138 13.92 -13.52 -7.12
CA ASP A 138 15.10 -13.22 -7.94
C ASP A 138 14.78 -12.02 -8.85
N ASN A 139 15.54 -10.92 -8.72
CA ASN A 139 15.40 -9.69 -9.51
C ASN A 139 15.58 -9.91 -11.02
N HIS A 140 16.12 -11.03 -11.44
CA HIS A 140 16.32 -11.40 -12.84
C HIS A 140 15.31 -12.44 -13.34
N ALA A 141 14.37 -12.89 -12.49
CA ALA A 141 13.46 -13.99 -12.81
C ALA A 141 12.20 -13.58 -13.59
N GLY A 142 12.24 -12.48 -14.34
CA GLY A 142 11.17 -12.09 -15.27
C GLY A 142 10.55 -10.72 -14.99
N ASP A 143 9.47 -10.41 -15.70
CA ASP A 143 8.74 -9.15 -15.62
C ASP A 143 7.92 -9.04 -14.32
N TYR A 144 7.53 -7.81 -13.96
CA TYR A 144 6.66 -7.51 -12.81
C TYR A 144 7.23 -7.88 -11.43
N ILE A 145 8.49 -7.60 -11.19
CA ILE A 145 9.12 -7.70 -9.86
C ILE A 145 8.43 -6.76 -8.88
N VAL A 146 8.14 -5.56 -9.35
CA VAL A 146 7.32 -4.55 -8.67
C VAL A 146 5.91 -4.54 -9.28
N SER A 147 4.88 -4.46 -8.47
CA SER A 147 3.49 -4.42 -8.94
C SER A 147 2.66 -3.43 -8.13
N LEU A 148 1.55 -3.00 -8.71
CA LEU A 148 0.57 -2.11 -8.05
C LEU A 148 -0.38 -2.85 -7.09
N TYR A 149 -0.15 -4.12 -6.80
CA TYR A 149 -0.85 -4.80 -5.71
C TYR A 149 -0.54 -4.13 -4.37
N ALA A 150 -1.42 -4.33 -3.39
CA ALA A 150 -1.16 -3.87 -2.04
C ALA A 150 0.24 -4.30 -1.57
N GLY A 151 1.02 -3.36 -1.08
CA GLY A 151 2.41 -3.60 -0.68
C GLY A 151 2.95 -2.52 0.23
N ILE A 152 3.98 -2.86 0.98
CA ILE A 152 4.73 -1.93 1.82
C ILE A 152 5.99 -1.53 1.06
N TRP A 153 6.25 -0.24 1.01
CA TRP A 153 7.36 0.36 0.30
C TRP A 153 8.19 1.20 1.25
N ARG A 154 9.50 1.13 1.13
CA ARG A 154 10.34 2.17 1.69
C ARG A 154 10.10 3.45 0.87
N LYS A 155 9.81 4.56 1.55
CA LYS A 155 9.43 5.82 0.90
C LYS A 155 10.44 6.28 -0.13
N ASP A 156 11.73 6.25 0.23
CA ASP A 156 12.83 6.70 -0.65
C ASP A 156 12.98 5.84 -1.91
N PHE A 157 12.50 4.61 -1.89
CA PHE A 157 12.47 3.74 -3.07
C PHE A 157 11.27 4.01 -3.97
N MET A 158 10.17 4.53 -3.39
CA MET A 158 8.93 4.83 -4.10
C MET A 158 8.95 6.21 -4.77
N ASP A 159 9.71 7.19 -4.23
CA ASP A 159 9.84 8.56 -4.70
C ASP A 159 10.89 8.64 -5.85
#